data_df276a88d3f151adea32905a3912f248
#
_entry.id   df276a88d3f151adea32905a3912f248
#
_cell.length_a   1.000
_cell.length_b   1.000
_cell.length_c   1.000
_cell.angle_alpha   90.00
_cell.angle_beta   90.00
_cell.angle_gamma   90.00
#
_symmetry.space_group_name_H-M   'P 1'
#
loop_
_entity.id
_entity.type
_entity.pdbx_description
1 polymer ?
#
loop_
_entity_poly.entity_id
_entity_poly.type
_entity_poly.pdbx_seq_one_letter_code
_entity_poly.pdbx_strand_id
1 'polypeptide(L)'
;MGPTTARLFDAMAEDYDVLEPWYEHLYAVLHRLVCAELAPPDDGRRRRALDAGCGAGFQTALLERLGYASHGVDIAPRLLAAARLRLATSALALGNLEALHYRDESFDVVTCCGSTLSFVDAPATALRELGRVLRPGGRLLLECEHAWSLDLGWALVSALTGDSLGYGLSPVAAWRQLARRPREGCTVEYPGYGRLRLFTRSELDAMLTEAGLHPLRWWGIHAVTNVIPSTVLHRERLGPTLAALFALLCAIDARLSRVAPVQRLANSLVILAEKALAGC
;
A
#
# COMPACT_ATOMS: atom_id res chain seq x y z
N MET A 1 -3.13 -13.67 -5.97
CA MET A 1 -3.67 -13.67 -4.59
C MET A 1 -4.40 -14.97 -4.33
N GLY A 2 -3.97 -15.72 -3.31
CA GLY A 2 -4.53 -17.04 -3.00
C GLY A 2 -5.81 -16.98 -2.16
N PRO A 3 -6.52 -18.12 -2.04
CA PRO A 3 -7.71 -18.25 -1.18
C PRO A 3 -7.46 -17.88 0.29
N THR A 4 -6.20 -17.98 0.75
CA THR A 4 -5.79 -17.63 2.11
C THR A 4 -5.85 -16.12 2.34
N THR A 5 -5.40 -15.30 1.38
CA THR A 5 -5.45 -13.83 1.44
C THR A 5 -6.90 -13.33 1.47
N ALA A 6 -7.77 -13.88 0.61
CA ALA A 6 -9.19 -13.52 0.60
C ALA A 6 -9.87 -13.81 1.95
N ARG A 7 -9.60 -14.98 2.55
CA ARG A 7 -10.15 -15.36 3.87
C ARG A 7 -9.64 -14.46 4.99
N LEU A 8 -8.37 -14.08 4.95
CA LEU A 8 -7.77 -13.17 5.92
C LEU A 8 -8.53 -11.83 5.94
N PHE A 9 -8.65 -11.19 4.78
CA PHE A 9 -9.30 -9.89 4.67
C PHE A 9 -10.82 -9.97 4.88
N ASP A 10 -11.46 -11.06 4.51
CA ASP A 10 -12.86 -11.31 4.87
C ASP A 10 -13.07 -11.40 6.38
N ALA A 11 -12.16 -12.04 7.11
CA ALA A 11 -12.25 -12.12 8.57
C ALA A 11 -12.06 -10.76 9.24
N MET A 12 -11.24 -9.86 8.65
CA MET A 12 -10.99 -8.52 9.15
C MET A 12 -12.10 -7.51 8.80
N ALA A 13 -13.05 -7.87 7.92
CA ALA A 13 -14.00 -6.92 7.35
C ALA A 13 -14.93 -6.24 8.37
N GLU A 14 -15.22 -6.90 9.50
CA GLU A 14 -16.09 -6.34 10.55
C GLU A 14 -15.44 -5.18 11.29
N ASP A 15 -14.13 -5.26 11.49
CA ASP A 15 -13.34 -4.26 12.23
C ASP A 15 -12.57 -3.30 11.32
N TYR A 16 -12.73 -3.45 9.99
CA TYR A 16 -11.91 -2.71 9.00
C TYR A 16 -12.13 -1.20 9.01
N ASP A 17 -13.25 -0.74 9.54
CA ASP A 17 -13.54 0.70 9.69
C ASP A 17 -12.88 1.31 10.94
N VAL A 18 -12.39 0.48 11.87
CA VAL A 18 -11.61 0.93 13.02
C VAL A 18 -10.14 0.99 12.59
N LEU A 19 -9.71 2.18 12.18
CA LEU A 19 -8.33 2.38 11.76
C LEU A 19 -7.41 2.41 12.99
N GLU A 20 -6.35 1.63 12.91
CA GLU A 20 -5.22 1.69 13.84
C GLU A 20 -4.39 2.97 13.59
N PRO A 21 -3.66 3.50 14.59
CA PRO A 21 -2.82 4.70 14.42
C PRO A 21 -1.87 4.64 13.21
N TRP A 22 -1.33 3.45 12.92
CA TRP A 22 -0.52 3.20 11.72
C TRP A 22 -1.29 3.52 10.44
N TYR A 23 -2.46 2.92 10.27
CA TYR A 23 -3.28 3.13 9.07
C TYR A 23 -3.87 4.53 8.98
N GLU A 24 -4.25 5.15 10.11
CA GLU A 24 -4.70 6.54 10.11
C GLU A 24 -3.65 7.47 9.49
N HIS A 25 -2.37 7.32 9.87
CA HIS A 25 -1.29 8.11 9.29
C HIS A 25 -1.06 7.77 7.81
N LEU A 26 -0.99 6.49 7.46
CA LEU A 26 -0.81 6.01 6.09
C LEU A 26 -1.90 6.58 5.16
N TYR A 27 -3.16 6.40 5.51
CA TYR A 27 -4.29 6.89 4.71
C TYR A 27 -4.31 8.41 4.61
N ALA A 28 -3.98 9.13 5.67
CA ALA A 28 -3.90 10.58 5.61
C ALA A 28 -2.83 11.07 4.61
N VAL A 29 -1.69 10.38 4.51
CA VAL A 29 -0.66 10.68 3.50
C VAL A 29 -1.12 10.29 2.11
N LEU A 30 -1.65 9.08 1.94
CA LEU A 30 -2.15 8.58 0.64
C LEU A 30 -3.24 9.48 0.08
N HIS A 31 -4.21 9.90 0.90
CA HIS A 31 -5.29 10.79 0.45
C HIS A 31 -4.76 12.14 -0.01
N ARG A 32 -3.77 12.73 0.68
CA ARG A 32 -3.11 13.96 0.21
C ARG A 32 -2.41 13.74 -1.12
N LEU A 33 -1.73 12.62 -1.31
CA LEU A 33 -1.04 12.30 -2.56
C LEU A 33 -2.02 12.06 -3.71
N VAL A 34 -3.12 11.33 -3.48
CA VAL A 34 -4.19 11.17 -4.48
C VAL A 34 -4.73 12.51 -4.92
N CYS A 35 -5.07 13.41 -3.98
CA CYS A 35 -5.56 14.75 -4.31
C CYS A 35 -4.51 15.59 -5.06
N ALA A 36 -3.24 15.51 -4.69
CA ALA A 36 -2.18 16.35 -5.27
C ALA A 36 -1.69 15.86 -6.64
N GLU A 37 -1.61 14.54 -6.84
CA GLU A 37 -0.94 13.94 -8.00
C GLU A 37 -1.93 13.36 -9.03
N LEU A 38 -3.16 13.05 -8.60
CA LEU A 38 -4.15 12.38 -9.42
C LEU A 38 -5.42 13.22 -9.63
N ALA A 39 -5.49 14.48 -9.18
CA ALA A 39 -6.64 15.33 -9.48
C ALA A 39 -6.82 15.45 -11.01
N PRO A 40 -8.05 15.22 -11.54
CA PRO A 40 -8.27 15.35 -12.96
C PRO A 40 -8.17 16.82 -13.41
N PRO A 41 -7.63 17.11 -14.60
CA PRO A 41 -7.72 18.45 -15.16
C PRO A 41 -9.18 18.84 -15.41
N ASP A 42 -9.47 20.12 -15.23
CA ASP A 42 -10.80 20.71 -15.50
C ASP A 42 -10.96 21.02 -17.00
N ASP A 43 -11.14 19.95 -17.78
CA ASP A 43 -11.33 20.02 -19.24
C ASP A 43 -12.71 19.46 -19.70
N GLY A 44 -13.63 19.25 -18.74
CA GLY A 44 -14.96 18.71 -18.97
C GLY A 44 -15.00 17.23 -19.37
N ARG A 45 -13.85 16.56 -19.49
CA ARG A 45 -13.80 15.13 -19.84
C ARG A 45 -13.99 14.26 -18.61
N ARG A 46 -14.98 13.38 -18.63
CA ARG A 46 -15.19 12.36 -17.60
C ARG A 46 -14.11 11.28 -17.69
N ARG A 47 -13.20 11.26 -16.72
CA ARG A 47 -12.12 10.28 -16.61
C ARG A 47 -12.52 9.08 -15.78
N ARG A 48 -11.87 7.95 -16.02
CA ARG A 48 -12.10 6.70 -15.30
C ARG A 48 -10.92 6.38 -14.38
N ALA A 49 -11.21 5.99 -13.15
CA ALA A 49 -10.22 5.53 -12.18
C ALA A 49 -10.52 4.10 -11.73
N LEU A 50 -9.48 3.32 -11.51
CA LEU A 50 -9.53 2.01 -10.86
C LEU A 50 -8.82 2.08 -9.51
N ASP A 51 -9.49 1.62 -8.47
CA ASP A 51 -8.90 1.33 -7.16
C ASP A 51 -8.70 -0.18 -7.07
N ALA A 52 -7.46 -0.62 -7.21
CA ALA A 52 -7.06 -2.03 -7.27
C ALA A 52 -6.66 -2.53 -5.88
N GLY A 53 -7.46 -3.44 -5.31
CA GLY A 53 -7.43 -3.80 -3.90
C GLY A 53 -8.15 -2.73 -3.06
N CYS A 54 -9.38 -2.41 -3.45
CA CYS A 54 -10.12 -1.28 -2.89
C CYS A 54 -10.57 -1.49 -1.43
N GLY A 55 -10.52 -2.73 -0.93
CA GLY A 55 -10.97 -3.06 0.42
C GLY A 55 -12.36 -2.52 0.71
N ALA A 56 -12.51 -1.80 1.83
CA ALA A 56 -13.75 -1.13 2.24
C ALA A 56 -14.03 0.21 1.51
N GLY A 57 -13.26 0.55 0.44
CA GLY A 57 -13.57 1.63 -0.49
C GLY A 57 -13.12 3.03 -0.10
N PHE A 58 -12.13 3.20 0.78
CA PHE A 58 -11.66 4.53 1.22
C PHE A 58 -11.07 5.35 0.07
N GLN A 59 -10.14 4.80 -0.70
CA GLN A 59 -9.55 5.47 -1.87
C GLN A 59 -10.56 5.59 -3.00
N THR A 60 -11.40 4.56 -3.21
CA THR A 60 -12.47 4.61 -4.22
C THR A 60 -13.41 5.80 -3.97
N ALA A 61 -13.83 6.03 -2.71
CA ALA A 61 -14.67 7.17 -2.33
C ALA A 61 -13.97 8.51 -2.56
N LEU A 62 -12.65 8.57 -2.38
CA LEU A 62 -11.88 9.77 -2.67
C LEU A 62 -11.81 10.05 -4.18
N LEU A 63 -11.56 9.03 -5.00
CA LEU A 63 -11.58 9.14 -6.47
C LEU A 63 -12.95 9.58 -6.99
N GLU A 64 -14.03 9.07 -6.38
CA GLU A 64 -15.40 9.48 -6.69
C GLU A 64 -15.63 10.97 -6.39
N ARG A 65 -15.18 11.46 -5.20
CA ARG A 65 -15.25 12.89 -4.83
C ARG A 65 -14.41 13.79 -5.73
N LEU A 66 -13.33 13.28 -6.30
CA LEU A 66 -12.51 14.01 -7.28
C LEU A 66 -13.17 14.07 -8.68
N GLY A 67 -14.33 13.43 -8.87
CA GLY A 67 -15.08 13.48 -10.13
C GLY A 67 -14.76 12.36 -11.12
N TYR A 68 -14.02 11.32 -10.71
CA TYR A 68 -13.79 10.15 -11.55
C TYR A 68 -15.03 9.27 -11.67
N ALA A 69 -15.21 8.63 -12.83
CA ALA A 69 -16.02 7.41 -12.92
C ALA A 69 -15.21 6.26 -12.29
N SER A 70 -15.39 6.06 -11.00
CA SER A 70 -14.55 5.16 -10.20
C SER A 70 -15.02 3.72 -10.26
N HIS A 71 -14.06 2.81 -10.29
CA HIS A 71 -14.24 1.37 -10.15
C HIS A 71 -13.37 0.88 -9.00
N GLY A 72 -13.89 -0.02 -8.16
CA GLY A 72 -13.13 -0.74 -7.15
C GLY A 72 -13.08 -2.22 -7.47
N VAL A 73 -11.93 -2.85 -7.31
CA VAL A 73 -11.77 -4.31 -7.40
C VAL A 73 -11.07 -4.82 -6.16
N ASP A 74 -11.61 -5.89 -5.57
CA ASP A 74 -11.00 -6.56 -4.43
C ASP A 74 -11.27 -8.07 -4.48
N ILE A 75 -10.44 -8.86 -3.79
CA ILE A 75 -10.58 -10.31 -3.71
C ILE A 75 -11.51 -10.75 -2.56
N ALA A 76 -11.76 -9.87 -1.58
CA ALA A 76 -12.52 -10.13 -0.37
C ALA A 76 -13.99 -9.65 -0.52
N PRO A 77 -14.96 -10.56 -0.67
CA PRO A 77 -16.36 -10.19 -0.89
C PRO A 77 -16.98 -9.42 0.27
N ARG A 78 -16.57 -9.68 1.53
CA ARG A 78 -17.10 -8.96 2.70
C ARG A 78 -16.60 -7.53 2.75
N LEU A 79 -15.34 -7.25 2.36
CA LEU A 79 -14.84 -5.88 2.20
C LEU A 79 -15.60 -5.13 1.10
N LEU A 80 -15.87 -5.77 -0.03
CA LEU A 80 -16.70 -5.18 -1.09
C LEU A 80 -18.12 -4.88 -0.62
N ALA A 81 -18.68 -5.69 0.27
CA ALA A 81 -19.97 -5.40 0.88
C ALA A 81 -19.92 -4.14 1.75
N ALA A 82 -18.86 -3.96 2.55
CA ALA A 82 -18.61 -2.73 3.32
C ALA A 82 -18.40 -1.51 2.39
N ALA A 83 -17.62 -1.68 1.32
CA ALA A 83 -17.41 -0.62 0.31
C ALA A 83 -18.73 -0.14 -0.32
N ARG A 84 -19.68 -1.04 -0.60
CA ARG A 84 -21.01 -0.67 -1.16
C ARG A 84 -21.80 0.26 -0.27
N LEU A 85 -21.62 0.19 1.05
CA LEU A 85 -22.29 1.09 2.00
C LEU A 85 -21.66 2.49 2.00
N ARG A 86 -20.41 2.60 1.60
CA ARG A 86 -19.65 3.88 1.58
C ARG A 86 -19.77 4.61 0.24
N LEU A 87 -19.90 3.88 -0.85
CA LEU A 87 -19.82 4.41 -2.21
C LEU A 87 -21.20 4.75 -2.77
N ALA A 88 -21.31 5.90 -3.43
CA ALA A 88 -22.58 6.36 -4.01
C ALA A 88 -22.76 5.89 -5.47
N THR A 89 -21.71 5.97 -6.31
CA THR A 89 -21.81 5.75 -7.76
C THR A 89 -20.77 4.80 -8.31
N SER A 90 -19.76 4.40 -7.52
CA SER A 90 -18.66 3.57 -8.00
C SER A 90 -19.10 2.13 -8.31
N ALA A 91 -18.58 1.59 -9.40
CA ALA A 91 -18.75 0.18 -9.73
C ALA A 91 -17.77 -0.68 -8.94
N LEU A 92 -18.26 -1.77 -8.34
CA LEU A 92 -17.45 -2.72 -7.57
C LEU A 92 -17.43 -4.08 -8.25
N ALA A 93 -16.25 -4.71 -8.29
CA ALA A 93 -16.05 -6.03 -8.85
C ALA A 93 -15.26 -6.92 -7.88
N LEU A 94 -15.68 -8.17 -7.73
CA LEU A 94 -14.85 -9.21 -7.13
C LEU A 94 -13.81 -9.65 -8.16
N GLY A 95 -12.53 -9.59 -7.82
CA GLY A 95 -11.48 -9.93 -8.77
C GLY A 95 -10.09 -10.07 -8.15
N ASN A 96 -9.20 -10.70 -8.93
CA ASN A 96 -7.81 -10.86 -8.58
C ASN A 96 -6.95 -9.89 -9.41
N LEU A 97 -6.01 -9.19 -8.77
CA LEU A 97 -5.11 -8.25 -9.44
C LEU A 97 -4.19 -8.93 -10.47
N GLU A 98 -3.96 -10.23 -10.34
CA GLU A 98 -3.15 -11.01 -11.28
C GLU A 98 -3.90 -11.37 -12.58
N ALA A 99 -5.22 -11.12 -12.64
CA ALA A 99 -6.08 -11.36 -13.80
C ALA A 99 -7.29 -10.42 -13.75
N LEU A 100 -7.09 -9.15 -14.11
CA LEU A 100 -8.13 -8.13 -14.07
C LEU A 100 -9.14 -8.31 -15.22
N HIS A 101 -10.43 -8.33 -14.91
CA HIS A 101 -11.51 -8.48 -15.89
C HIS A 101 -11.86 -7.15 -16.58
N TYR A 102 -10.89 -6.30 -16.83
CA TYR A 102 -11.05 -5.05 -17.56
C TYR A 102 -10.31 -5.13 -18.90
N ARG A 103 -10.83 -4.40 -19.89
CA ARG A 103 -10.17 -4.26 -21.20
C ARG A 103 -8.87 -3.44 -21.03
N ASP A 104 -7.97 -3.62 -21.97
CA ASP A 104 -6.78 -2.79 -22.09
C ASP A 104 -7.17 -1.32 -22.18
N GLU A 105 -6.32 -0.47 -21.61
CA GLU A 105 -6.43 0.99 -21.74
C GLU A 105 -7.78 1.57 -21.30
N SER A 106 -8.40 0.98 -20.28
CA SER A 106 -9.73 1.34 -19.78
C SER A 106 -9.73 2.50 -18.78
N PHE A 107 -8.59 2.78 -18.14
CA PHE A 107 -8.51 3.74 -17.03
C PHE A 107 -7.47 4.82 -17.27
N ASP A 108 -7.80 6.06 -16.89
CA ASP A 108 -6.89 7.20 -16.89
C ASP A 108 -5.97 7.20 -15.67
N VAL A 109 -6.46 6.63 -14.55
CA VAL A 109 -5.75 6.53 -13.26
C VAL A 109 -6.02 5.18 -12.63
N VAL A 110 -4.98 4.62 -11.97
CA VAL A 110 -5.08 3.45 -11.10
C VAL A 110 -4.46 3.77 -9.75
N THR A 111 -5.13 3.41 -8.66
CA THR A 111 -4.56 3.34 -7.32
C THR A 111 -4.40 1.87 -6.91
N CYS A 112 -3.30 1.53 -6.24
CA CYS A 112 -3.07 0.22 -5.62
C CYS A 112 -2.34 0.49 -4.30
N CYS A 113 -3.11 0.71 -3.23
CA CYS A 113 -2.63 1.21 -1.94
C CYS A 113 -3.13 0.34 -0.79
N GLY A 114 -2.67 0.62 0.44
CA GLY A 114 -2.98 -0.19 1.61
C GLY A 114 -2.24 -1.52 1.61
N SER A 115 -0.99 -1.49 1.17
CA SER A 115 -0.09 -2.65 1.08
C SER A 115 -0.61 -3.80 0.20
N THR A 116 -1.60 -3.53 -0.67
CA THR A 116 -2.27 -4.56 -1.48
C THR A 116 -1.28 -5.39 -2.29
N LEU A 117 -0.27 -4.76 -2.93
CA LEU A 117 0.75 -5.48 -3.71
C LEU A 117 1.58 -6.44 -2.84
N SER A 118 1.75 -6.14 -1.56
CA SER A 118 2.50 -6.96 -0.62
C SER A 118 1.83 -8.31 -0.28
N PHE A 119 0.53 -8.44 -0.56
CA PHE A 119 -0.26 -9.66 -0.36
C PHE A 119 -0.50 -10.46 -1.65
N VAL A 120 0.02 -9.99 -2.79
CA VAL A 120 -0.12 -10.65 -4.10
C VAL A 120 0.91 -11.77 -4.24
N ASP A 121 0.51 -12.94 -4.75
CA ASP A 121 1.41 -14.09 -4.95
C ASP A 121 2.39 -13.85 -6.10
N ALA A 122 1.93 -13.22 -7.20
CA ALA A 122 2.71 -12.90 -8.38
C ALA A 122 2.72 -11.38 -8.68
N PRO A 123 3.47 -10.56 -7.90
CA PRO A 123 3.42 -9.09 -7.98
C PRO A 123 3.81 -8.53 -9.36
N ALA A 124 4.77 -9.16 -10.05
CA ALA A 124 5.12 -8.75 -11.42
C ALA A 124 3.94 -8.95 -12.40
N THR A 125 3.14 -10.01 -12.22
CA THR A 125 1.93 -10.23 -13.02
C THR A 125 0.85 -9.20 -12.70
N ALA A 126 0.64 -8.89 -11.41
CA ALA A 126 -0.30 -7.84 -11.00
C ALA A 126 0.11 -6.48 -11.59
N LEU A 127 1.39 -6.10 -11.52
CA LEU A 127 1.86 -4.84 -12.10
C LEU A 127 1.67 -4.77 -13.61
N ARG A 128 1.88 -5.88 -14.35
CA ARG A 128 1.58 -5.95 -15.78
C ARG A 128 0.09 -5.75 -16.05
N GLU A 129 -0.80 -6.33 -15.25
CA GLU A 129 -2.24 -6.14 -15.36
C GLU A 129 -2.64 -4.68 -15.07
N LEU A 130 -2.06 -4.05 -14.01
CA LEU A 130 -2.28 -2.64 -13.72
C LEU A 130 -1.80 -1.74 -14.89
N GLY A 131 -0.63 -2.05 -15.47
CA GLY A 131 -0.12 -1.37 -16.66
C GLY A 131 -0.98 -1.62 -17.90
N ARG A 132 -1.49 -2.84 -18.10
CA ARG A 132 -2.35 -3.18 -19.23
C ARG A 132 -3.65 -2.36 -19.24
N VAL A 133 -4.30 -2.25 -18.08
CA VAL A 133 -5.59 -1.54 -17.96
C VAL A 133 -5.46 -0.03 -17.97
N LEU A 134 -4.28 0.53 -17.71
CA LEU A 134 -3.98 1.95 -17.85
C LEU A 134 -3.89 2.36 -19.33
N ARG A 135 -4.41 3.53 -19.66
CA ARG A 135 -4.19 4.18 -20.95
C ARG A 135 -2.75 4.67 -21.08
N PRO A 136 -2.21 4.82 -22.30
CA PRO A 136 -0.97 5.56 -22.50
C PRO A 136 -1.05 6.96 -21.87
N GLY A 137 -0.02 7.36 -21.10
CA GLY A 137 -0.02 8.59 -20.28
C GLY A 137 -0.89 8.53 -19.02
N GLY A 138 -1.53 7.39 -18.75
CA GLY A 138 -2.27 7.16 -17.51
C GLY A 138 -1.33 6.95 -16.33
N ARG A 139 -1.80 7.27 -15.10
CA ARG A 139 -0.98 7.27 -13.89
C ARG A 139 -1.37 6.18 -12.92
N LEU A 140 -0.36 5.55 -12.33
CA LEU A 140 -0.47 4.61 -11.21
C LEU A 140 0.05 5.28 -9.94
N LEU A 141 -0.73 5.28 -8.87
CA LEU A 141 -0.25 5.48 -7.50
C LEU A 141 -0.22 4.13 -6.80
N LEU A 142 0.98 3.65 -6.52
CA LEU A 142 1.24 2.37 -5.86
C LEU A 142 1.79 2.62 -4.46
N GLU A 143 1.32 1.85 -3.48
CA GLU A 143 1.93 1.77 -2.16
C GLU A 143 2.16 0.32 -1.79
N CYS A 144 3.30 0.01 -1.17
CA CYS A 144 3.65 -1.32 -0.70
C CYS A 144 4.69 -1.28 0.42
N GLU A 145 4.83 -2.40 1.12
CA GLU A 145 5.77 -2.56 2.23
C GLU A 145 7.22 -2.64 1.75
N HIS A 146 8.11 -1.96 2.48
CA HIS A 146 9.51 -1.84 2.14
C HIS A 146 10.39 -2.79 2.95
N ALA A 147 11.35 -3.43 2.28
CA ALA A 147 12.26 -4.40 2.91
C ALA A 147 13.32 -3.77 3.84
N TRP A 148 13.50 -2.45 3.78
CA TRP A 148 14.50 -1.71 4.53
C TRP A 148 13.85 -0.74 5.51
N SER A 149 13.28 -1.27 6.60
CA SER A 149 12.65 -0.44 7.62
C SER A 149 13.35 -0.62 8.97
N LEU A 150 13.11 0.32 9.89
CA LEU A 150 13.56 0.20 11.27
C LEU A 150 12.92 -0.99 11.99
N ASP A 151 11.79 -1.49 11.49
CA ASP A 151 11.10 -2.67 12.03
C ASP A 151 11.97 -3.92 12.06
N LEU A 152 12.89 -4.08 11.11
CA LEU A 152 13.88 -5.17 11.17
C LEU A 152 14.75 -5.11 12.44
N GLY A 153 15.11 -3.89 12.86
CA GLY A 153 15.84 -3.68 14.11
C GLY A 153 14.95 -4.00 15.33
N TRP A 154 13.71 -3.55 15.31
CA TRP A 154 12.74 -3.84 16.37
C TRP A 154 12.41 -5.32 16.49
N ALA A 155 12.28 -6.02 15.38
CA ALA A 155 12.07 -7.47 15.37
C ALA A 155 13.24 -8.22 16.04
N LEU A 156 14.48 -7.78 15.79
CA LEU A 156 15.66 -8.35 16.48
C LEU A 156 15.67 -8.03 17.97
N VAL A 157 15.40 -6.78 18.36
CA VAL A 157 15.31 -6.38 19.79
C VAL A 157 14.21 -7.20 20.48
N SER A 158 13.03 -7.33 19.88
CA SER A 158 11.92 -8.14 20.40
C SER A 158 12.34 -9.58 20.63
N ALA A 159 12.95 -10.20 19.62
CA ALA A 159 13.40 -11.59 19.70
C ALA A 159 14.45 -11.83 20.80
N LEU A 160 15.36 -10.88 21.01
CA LEU A 160 16.38 -10.96 22.06
C LEU A 160 15.82 -10.72 23.48
N THR A 161 14.68 -10.05 23.58
CA THR A 161 13.99 -9.75 24.84
C THR A 161 12.80 -10.66 25.13
N GLY A 162 12.77 -11.87 24.55
CA GLY A 162 11.70 -12.84 24.76
C GLY A 162 10.39 -12.46 24.06
N ASP A 163 10.48 -11.88 22.89
CA ASP A 163 9.37 -11.37 22.06
C ASP A 163 8.49 -10.31 22.75
N SER A 164 9.15 -9.42 23.49
CA SER A 164 8.49 -8.37 24.28
C SER A 164 7.64 -7.40 23.46
N LEU A 165 7.89 -7.29 22.15
CA LEU A 165 7.13 -6.43 21.24
C LEU A 165 6.14 -7.20 20.35
N GLY A 166 6.12 -8.53 20.42
CA GLY A 166 5.14 -9.36 19.74
C GLY A 166 5.38 -9.54 18.23
N TYR A 167 6.64 -9.57 17.79
CA TYR A 167 6.98 -9.88 16.38
C TYR A 167 6.90 -11.37 16.04
N GLY A 168 6.81 -12.25 17.04
CA GLY A 168 6.69 -13.70 16.86
C GLY A 168 7.93 -14.38 16.25
N LEU A 169 9.11 -13.73 16.30
CA LEU A 169 10.33 -14.24 15.67
C LEU A 169 11.31 -14.79 16.72
N SER A 170 11.95 -15.92 16.38
CA SER A 170 13.12 -16.36 17.16
C SER A 170 14.33 -15.47 16.85
N PRO A 171 15.33 -15.36 17.79
CA PRO A 171 16.55 -14.57 17.57
C PRO A 171 17.30 -14.94 16.28
N VAL A 172 17.33 -16.23 15.94
CA VAL A 172 17.97 -16.74 14.74
C VAL A 172 17.19 -16.30 13.48
N ALA A 173 15.85 -16.31 13.53
CA ALA A 173 15.02 -15.87 12.41
C ALA A 173 15.15 -14.36 12.20
N ALA A 174 15.06 -13.56 13.25
CA ALA A 174 15.24 -12.10 13.20
C ALA A 174 16.62 -11.71 12.66
N TRP A 175 17.68 -12.38 13.18
CA TRP A 175 19.05 -12.16 12.67
C TRP A 175 19.18 -12.54 11.18
N ARG A 176 18.61 -13.66 10.76
CA ARG A 176 18.62 -14.06 9.34
C ARG A 176 17.91 -13.05 8.45
N GLN A 177 16.78 -12.49 8.88
CA GLN A 177 16.09 -11.43 8.14
C GLN A 177 16.98 -10.19 8.02
N LEU A 178 17.59 -9.74 9.10
CA LEU A 178 18.48 -8.59 9.12
C LEU A 178 19.76 -8.82 8.28
N ALA A 179 20.38 -10.00 8.39
CA ALA A 179 21.63 -10.34 7.71
C ALA A 179 21.44 -10.60 6.20
N ARG A 180 20.30 -11.12 5.83
CA ARG A 180 19.93 -11.33 4.40
C ARG A 180 19.56 -10.04 3.70
N ARG A 181 19.91 -8.89 4.26
CA ARG A 181 19.67 -7.57 3.65
C ARG A 181 19.40 -7.72 2.18
N PRO A 182 18.16 -7.79 1.75
CA PRO A 182 17.88 -8.31 0.43
C PRO A 182 18.29 -7.27 -0.61
N ARG A 183 19.10 -7.68 -1.55
CA ARG A 183 19.19 -6.98 -2.84
C ARG A 183 17.85 -7.11 -3.58
N GLU A 184 17.11 -8.14 -3.24
CA GLU A 184 15.76 -8.50 -3.69
C GLU A 184 14.83 -8.51 -2.49
N GLY A 185 13.53 -8.27 -2.70
CA GLY A 185 12.52 -8.30 -1.66
C GLY A 185 12.44 -9.67 -0.95
N CYS A 186 11.84 -9.70 0.20
CA CYS A 186 11.67 -10.92 0.98
C CYS A 186 10.22 -11.10 1.42
N THR A 187 9.84 -12.33 1.73
CA THR A 187 8.54 -12.63 2.34
C THR A 187 8.73 -12.92 3.82
N VAL A 188 7.90 -12.30 4.64
CA VAL A 188 7.90 -12.45 6.09
C VAL A 188 6.52 -12.94 6.55
N GLU A 189 6.47 -13.59 7.71
CA GLU A 189 5.22 -13.80 8.44
C GLU A 189 5.03 -12.61 9.39
N TYR A 190 3.94 -11.87 9.20
CA TYR A 190 3.65 -10.70 10.02
C TYR A 190 2.48 -10.98 10.97
N PRO A 191 2.58 -10.67 12.27
CA PRO A 191 1.54 -10.95 13.24
C PRO A 191 0.19 -10.35 12.82
N GLY A 192 -0.86 -11.18 12.80
CA GLY A 192 -2.21 -10.78 12.41
C GLY A 192 -2.48 -10.70 10.90
N TYR A 193 -1.43 -10.60 10.06
CA TYR A 193 -1.56 -10.43 8.60
C TYR A 193 -1.04 -11.61 7.79
N GLY A 194 -0.37 -12.60 8.42
CA GLY A 194 0.20 -13.75 7.74
C GLY A 194 1.36 -13.38 6.83
N ARG A 195 1.40 -13.99 5.63
CA ARG A 195 2.51 -13.80 4.69
C ARG A 195 2.44 -12.44 4.01
N LEU A 196 3.50 -11.66 4.18
CA LEU A 196 3.66 -10.32 3.63
C LEU A 196 4.96 -10.25 2.81
N ARG A 197 4.89 -9.78 1.55
CA ARG A 197 6.07 -9.51 0.75
C ARG A 197 6.55 -8.09 0.98
N LEU A 198 7.82 -7.97 1.32
CA LEU A 198 8.54 -6.70 1.44
C LEU A 198 9.35 -6.48 0.17
N PHE A 199 9.28 -5.29 -0.40
CA PHE A 199 9.95 -4.95 -1.66
C PHE A 199 11.18 -4.08 -1.42
N THR A 200 12.18 -4.20 -2.29
CA THR A 200 13.22 -3.18 -2.42
C THR A 200 12.85 -2.18 -3.52
N ARG A 201 13.38 -0.97 -3.43
CA ARG A 201 13.17 0.03 -4.48
C ARG A 201 13.67 -0.45 -5.84
N SER A 202 14.85 -1.07 -5.90
CA SER A 202 15.43 -1.58 -7.15
C SER A 202 14.58 -2.68 -7.80
N GLU A 203 13.99 -3.55 -6.99
CA GLU A 203 13.08 -4.58 -7.49
C GLU A 203 11.79 -3.97 -8.04
N LEU A 204 11.21 -2.97 -7.35
CA LEU A 204 10.03 -2.26 -7.83
C LEU A 204 10.30 -1.49 -9.11
N ASP A 205 11.46 -0.80 -9.22
CA ASP A 205 11.86 -0.11 -10.44
C ASP A 205 11.93 -1.09 -11.63
N ALA A 206 12.52 -2.28 -11.44
CA ALA A 206 12.60 -3.30 -12.49
C ALA A 206 11.21 -3.82 -12.88
N MET A 207 10.38 -4.22 -11.91
CA MET A 207 9.03 -4.74 -12.18
C MET A 207 8.11 -3.71 -12.82
N LEU A 208 8.18 -2.44 -12.41
CA LEU A 208 7.41 -1.35 -13.02
C LEU A 208 7.85 -1.13 -14.47
N THR A 209 9.16 -1.11 -14.73
CA THR A 209 9.71 -0.96 -16.09
C THR A 209 9.26 -2.10 -17.00
N GLU A 210 9.33 -3.35 -16.53
CA GLU A 210 8.82 -4.52 -17.27
C GLU A 210 7.32 -4.45 -17.56
N ALA A 211 6.55 -3.78 -16.70
CA ALA A 211 5.12 -3.55 -16.88
C ALA A 211 4.80 -2.34 -17.80
N GLY A 212 5.83 -1.68 -18.36
CA GLY A 212 5.66 -0.46 -19.17
C GLY A 212 5.28 0.78 -18.36
N LEU A 213 5.59 0.78 -17.06
CA LEU A 213 5.31 1.84 -16.12
C LEU A 213 6.61 2.54 -15.72
N HIS A 214 6.69 3.86 -15.91
CA HIS A 214 7.88 4.66 -15.60
C HIS A 214 7.70 5.38 -14.27
N PRO A 215 8.48 5.10 -13.23
CA PRO A 215 8.41 5.81 -11.96
C PRO A 215 8.75 7.29 -12.14
N LEU A 216 7.85 8.18 -11.72
CA LEU A 216 8.01 9.62 -11.75
C LEU A 216 8.49 10.18 -10.42
N ARG A 217 7.90 9.70 -9.32
CA ARG A 217 8.16 10.20 -7.96
C ARG A 217 8.07 9.08 -6.94
N TRP A 218 8.83 9.26 -5.86
CA TRP A 218 8.87 8.35 -4.73
C TRP A 218 8.65 9.10 -3.42
N TRP A 219 7.94 8.46 -2.50
CA TRP A 219 7.81 8.89 -1.11
C TRP A 219 8.03 7.70 -0.19
N GLY A 220 8.56 7.98 1.00
CA GLY A 220 8.62 7.03 2.10
C GLY A 220 7.64 7.45 3.18
N ILE A 221 6.90 6.50 3.72
CA ILE A 221 5.98 6.71 4.83
C ILE A 221 6.41 5.82 5.98
N HIS A 222 6.16 6.24 7.20
CA HIS A 222 6.57 5.53 8.40
C HIS A 222 8.09 5.34 8.51
N ALA A 223 8.88 6.34 8.11
CA ALA A 223 10.32 6.35 8.35
C ALA A 223 10.64 6.85 9.76
N VAL A 224 10.13 8.04 10.11
CA VAL A 224 10.34 8.67 11.42
C VAL A 224 9.41 8.10 12.47
N THR A 225 8.16 7.83 12.12
CA THR A 225 7.18 7.21 13.03
C THR A 225 7.59 5.81 13.45
N ASN A 226 8.36 5.09 12.65
CA ASN A 226 8.87 3.74 12.95
C ASN A 226 9.99 3.73 14.01
N VAL A 227 10.35 4.87 14.60
CA VAL A 227 11.05 4.92 15.90
C VAL A 227 10.21 4.26 17.01
N ILE A 228 8.88 4.26 16.86
CA ILE A 228 7.95 3.43 17.63
C ILE A 228 7.74 2.13 16.85
N PRO A 229 7.90 0.95 17.45
CA PRO A 229 7.70 -0.33 16.78
C PRO A 229 6.32 -0.40 16.11
N SER A 230 6.23 -0.95 14.88
CA SER A 230 4.97 -1.08 14.16
C SER A 230 3.94 -1.88 14.95
N THR A 231 4.33 -2.97 15.61
CA THR A 231 3.47 -3.78 16.47
C THR A 231 2.85 -3.02 17.64
N VAL A 232 3.48 -1.92 18.09
CA VAL A 232 2.88 -1.01 19.09
C VAL A 232 1.86 -0.08 18.45
N LEU A 233 2.13 0.37 17.23
CA LEU A 233 1.25 1.27 16.47
C LEU A 233 0.01 0.55 15.90
N HIS A 234 0.08 -0.77 15.72
CA HIS A 234 -1.05 -1.64 15.37
C HIS A 234 -1.96 -1.96 16.57
N ARG A 235 -2.11 -1.03 17.50
CA ARG A 235 -3.04 -1.13 18.63
C ARG A 235 -4.15 -0.11 18.45
N GLU A 236 -5.36 -0.52 18.77
CA GLU A 236 -6.57 0.31 18.65
C GLU A 236 -6.49 1.63 19.45
N ARG A 237 -5.72 1.66 20.55
CA ARG A 237 -5.58 2.86 21.39
C ARG A 237 -4.15 3.01 21.89
N LEU A 238 -3.57 4.16 21.62
CA LEU A 238 -2.34 4.61 22.25
C LEU A 238 -2.66 5.40 23.52
N GLY A 239 -1.85 5.24 24.57
CA GLY A 239 -1.95 6.12 25.73
C GLY A 239 -1.66 7.58 25.34
N PRO A 240 -2.18 8.59 26.08
CA PRO A 240 -2.16 10.00 25.68
C PRO A 240 -0.75 10.54 25.37
N THR A 241 0.24 10.16 26.16
CA THR A 241 1.63 10.57 25.94
C THR A 241 2.20 9.99 24.64
N LEU A 242 1.97 8.70 24.38
CA LEU A 242 2.44 8.04 23.16
C LEU A 242 1.70 8.55 21.93
N ALA A 243 0.40 8.84 22.04
CA ALA A 243 -0.38 9.44 20.97
C ALA A 243 0.13 10.85 20.60
N ALA A 244 0.47 11.69 21.59
CA ALA A 244 1.06 13.00 21.35
C ALA A 244 2.44 12.91 20.67
N LEU A 245 3.29 11.98 21.13
CA LEU A 245 4.58 11.72 20.49
C LEU A 245 4.38 11.23 19.04
N PHE A 246 3.48 10.28 18.82
CA PHE A 246 3.18 9.77 17.48
C PHE A 246 2.69 10.87 16.55
N ALA A 247 1.78 11.75 17.00
CA ALA A 247 1.30 12.88 16.21
C ALA A 247 2.44 13.84 15.79
N LEU A 248 3.40 14.10 16.68
CA LEU A 248 4.60 14.89 16.37
C LEU A 248 5.46 14.18 15.32
N LEU A 249 5.71 12.88 15.50
CA LEU A 249 6.49 12.08 14.54
C LEU A 249 5.80 12.02 13.16
N CYS A 250 4.47 11.93 13.10
CA CYS A 250 3.70 12.00 11.86
C CYS A 250 3.92 13.33 11.13
N ALA A 251 3.92 14.45 11.86
CA ALA A 251 4.15 15.77 11.26
C ALA A 251 5.57 15.91 10.68
N ILE A 252 6.56 15.30 11.33
CA ILE A 252 7.95 15.27 10.85
C ILE A 252 8.07 14.32 9.64
N ASP A 253 7.50 13.14 9.73
CA ASP A 253 7.50 12.11 8.67
C ASP A 253 6.92 12.67 7.37
N ALA A 254 5.78 13.36 7.45
CA ALA A 254 5.13 13.98 6.30
C ALA A 254 6.03 15.02 5.57
N ARG A 255 6.87 15.77 6.32
CA ARG A 255 7.81 16.73 5.73
C ARG A 255 9.03 16.06 5.10
N LEU A 256 9.46 14.93 5.66
CA LEU A 256 10.67 14.23 5.25
C LEU A 256 10.40 13.11 4.24
N SER A 257 9.15 12.82 3.90
CA SER A 257 8.76 11.71 3.03
C SER A 257 9.43 11.70 1.64
N ARG A 258 9.88 12.87 1.15
CA ARG A 258 10.62 13.03 -0.13
C ARG A 258 12.13 13.00 0.00
N VAL A 259 12.65 12.99 1.22
CA VAL A 259 14.11 13.05 1.47
C VAL A 259 14.70 11.66 1.25
N ALA A 260 15.60 11.51 0.27
CA ALA A 260 16.12 10.23 -0.17
C ALA A 260 16.72 9.34 0.94
N PRO A 261 17.51 9.83 1.92
CA PRO A 261 17.95 9.01 3.05
C PRO A 261 16.81 8.50 3.91
N VAL A 262 15.74 9.29 4.10
CA VAL A 262 14.57 8.94 4.91
C VAL A 262 13.73 7.89 4.18
N GLN A 263 13.54 8.04 2.88
CA GLN A 263 12.85 7.03 2.05
C GLN A 263 13.48 5.63 2.17
N ARG A 264 14.83 5.55 2.32
CA ARG A 264 15.54 4.29 2.45
C ARG A 264 15.25 3.54 3.76
N LEU A 265 14.70 4.22 4.75
CA LEU A 265 14.36 3.66 6.08
C LEU A 265 12.84 3.60 6.30
N ALA A 266 12.07 4.05 5.32
CA ALA A 266 10.61 4.04 5.40
C ALA A 266 10.07 2.61 5.44
N ASN A 267 8.98 2.41 6.16
CA ASN A 267 8.32 1.11 6.20
C ASN A 267 7.46 0.87 4.95
N SER A 268 6.82 1.93 4.44
CA SER A 268 6.05 1.87 3.20
C SER A 268 6.66 2.78 2.13
N LEU A 269 6.73 2.29 0.90
CA LEU A 269 7.10 3.06 -0.29
C LEU A 269 5.85 3.42 -1.07
N VAL A 270 5.74 4.70 -1.45
CA VAL A 270 4.71 5.17 -2.37
C VAL A 270 5.37 5.61 -3.67
N ILE A 271 4.81 5.18 -4.79
CA ILE A 271 5.34 5.42 -6.12
C ILE A 271 4.24 6.02 -7.00
N LEU A 272 4.51 7.16 -7.61
CA LEU A 272 3.77 7.63 -8.76
C LEU A 272 4.49 7.18 -10.01
N ALA A 273 3.82 6.39 -10.84
CA ALA A 273 4.33 5.96 -12.14
C ALA A 273 3.38 6.36 -13.26
N GLU A 274 3.89 6.44 -14.48
CA GLU A 274 3.11 6.76 -15.68
C GLU A 274 3.33 5.67 -16.74
N LYS A 275 2.25 5.26 -17.43
CA LYS A 275 2.36 4.35 -18.57
C LYS A 275 2.95 5.10 -19.77
N ALA A 276 3.95 4.49 -20.42
CA ALA A 276 4.55 5.03 -21.64
C ALA A 276 3.49 5.42 -22.68
N LEU A 277 3.72 6.51 -23.39
CA LEU A 277 2.92 6.88 -24.55
C LEU A 277 3.13 5.83 -25.68
N ALA A 278 2.07 5.46 -26.36
CA ALA A 278 2.18 4.56 -27.51
C ALA A 278 3.03 5.25 -28.61
N GLY A 279 4.21 4.73 -28.88
CA GLY A 279 5.06 5.21 -29.99
C GLY A 279 6.34 5.96 -29.61
N CYS A 280 6.80 5.87 -28.35
CA CYS A 280 8.18 6.26 -27.99
C CYS A 280 9.08 5.04 -27.82
#